data_62c23fccdb87bf585250d07ae75de3da
#
_entry.id   62c23fccdb87bf585250d07ae75de3da
#
_cell.length_a   1.000
_cell.length_b   1.000
_cell.length_c   1.000
_cell.angle_alpha   90.00
_cell.angle_beta   90.00
_cell.angle_gamma   90.00
#
_symmetry.space_group_name_H-M   'P 1'
#
loop_
_entity.id
_entity.type
_entity.pdbx_description
1 polymer ?
#
loop_
_entity_poly.entity_id
_entity_poly.type
_entity_poly.pdbx_seq_one_letter_code
_entity_poly.pdbx_strand_id
1 'polypeptide(L)'
;LEIAGFLNLVVGGRLSYEGKMMVNSMLTIVTEIESIGDCCYNLARTLQRKQDSHIDFNDEIVSNIDAMFKLDSEALSNMVALLSSNEPLMSEIMISYNKECEINNYRNQLRGANVENINNKHYEYQSGIYYMDMISECERLGDYVINVVDAIKQQQVKHA
;
A
#
# COMPACT_ATOMS: atom_id res chain seq x y z
N LEU A 1 -12.12 -9.27 -10.50
CA LEU A 1 -13.47 -9.89 -10.51
C LEU A 1 -13.47 -11.32 -11.05
N GLU A 2 -12.77 -11.66 -12.13
CA GLU A 2 -12.76 -13.02 -12.71
C GLU A 2 -12.05 -14.03 -11.79
N ILE A 3 -10.89 -13.68 -11.25
CA ILE A 3 -10.11 -14.57 -10.35
C ILE A 3 -10.89 -14.82 -9.07
N ALA A 4 -11.44 -13.81 -8.42
CA ALA A 4 -12.25 -13.96 -7.22
C ALA A 4 -13.52 -14.82 -7.47
N GLY A 5 -14.17 -14.63 -8.61
CA GLY A 5 -15.32 -15.44 -9.03
C GLY A 5 -14.94 -16.92 -9.19
N PHE A 6 -13.82 -17.22 -9.82
CA PHE A 6 -13.30 -18.58 -9.95
C PHE A 6 -12.97 -19.22 -8.58
N LEU A 7 -12.25 -18.48 -7.72
CA LEU A 7 -11.90 -18.95 -6.38
C LEU A 7 -13.13 -19.25 -5.52
N ASN A 8 -14.18 -18.44 -5.62
CA ASN A 8 -15.45 -18.69 -4.91
C ASN A 8 -16.15 -19.97 -5.40
N LEU A 9 -16.07 -20.30 -6.68
CA LEU A 9 -16.57 -21.58 -7.20
C LEU A 9 -15.77 -22.77 -6.64
N VAL A 10 -14.44 -22.61 -6.52
CA VAL A 10 -13.56 -23.65 -5.95
C VAL A 10 -13.87 -23.89 -4.47
N VAL A 11 -14.17 -22.84 -3.67
CA VAL A 11 -14.58 -22.97 -2.26
C VAL A 11 -15.87 -23.75 -2.10
N GLY A 12 -16.81 -23.64 -3.05
CA GLY A 12 -18.07 -24.40 -3.05
C GLY A 12 -17.89 -25.92 -3.26
N GLY A 13 -16.70 -26.38 -3.66
CA GLY A 13 -16.33 -27.79 -3.83
C GLY A 13 -15.95 -28.47 -2.53
N ARG A 14 -15.65 -29.80 -2.61
CA ARG A 14 -15.11 -30.57 -1.47
C ARG A 14 -13.61 -30.33 -1.34
N LEU A 15 -13.23 -29.29 -0.60
CA LEU A 15 -11.83 -29.00 -0.28
C LEU A 15 -11.44 -29.55 1.09
N SER A 16 -10.18 -29.98 1.23
CA SER A 16 -9.55 -30.21 2.53
C SER A 16 -9.51 -28.89 3.33
N TYR A 17 -9.25 -28.97 4.61
CA TYR A 17 -9.06 -27.78 5.45
C TYR A 17 -7.93 -26.89 4.90
N GLU A 18 -6.81 -27.49 4.51
CA GLU A 18 -5.67 -26.80 3.91
C GLU A 18 -6.03 -26.13 2.58
N GLY A 19 -6.77 -26.82 1.71
CA GLY A 19 -7.25 -26.25 0.46
C GLY A 19 -8.15 -25.02 0.67
N LYS A 20 -9.01 -25.03 1.69
CA LYS A 20 -9.83 -23.87 2.05
C LYS A 20 -8.99 -22.70 2.54
N MET A 21 -7.98 -22.94 3.35
CA MET A 21 -7.06 -21.92 3.84
C MET A 21 -6.27 -21.29 2.69
N MET A 22 -5.78 -22.11 1.77
CA MET A 22 -5.06 -21.62 0.58
C MET A 22 -5.95 -20.73 -0.28
N VAL A 23 -7.18 -21.16 -0.57
CA VAL A 23 -8.11 -20.35 -1.38
C VAL A 23 -8.48 -19.05 -0.66
N ASN A 24 -8.67 -19.06 0.65
CA ASN A 24 -8.92 -17.86 1.43
C ASN A 24 -7.73 -16.87 1.36
N SER A 25 -6.49 -17.35 1.48
CA SER A 25 -5.31 -16.50 1.30
C SER A 25 -5.24 -15.91 -0.11
N MET A 26 -5.55 -16.70 -1.13
CA MET A 26 -5.61 -16.21 -2.51
C MET A 26 -6.70 -15.13 -2.70
N LEU A 27 -7.87 -15.31 -2.10
CA LEU A 27 -8.95 -14.30 -2.12
C LEU A 27 -8.50 -13.00 -1.45
N THR A 28 -7.84 -13.10 -0.29
CA THR A 28 -7.25 -11.94 0.39
C THR A 28 -6.27 -11.23 -0.54
N ILE A 29 -5.30 -11.94 -1.12
CA ILE A 29 -4.30 -11.37 -2.03
C ILE A 29 -4.98 -10.61 -3.19
N VAL A 30 -5.99 -11.21 -3.84
CA VAL A 30 -6.71 -10.56 -4.95
C VAL A 30 -7.41 -9.28 -4.50
N THR A 31 -8.06 -9.31 -3.33
CA THR A 31 -8.77 -8.14 -2.78
C THR A 31 -7.80 -7.02 -2.43
N GLU A 32 -6.67 -7.33 -1.80
CA GLU A 32 -5.68 -6.34 -1.41
C GLU A 32 -4.98 -5.71 -2.64
N ILE A 33 -4.71 -6.51 -3.69
CA ILE A 33 -4.17 -5.98 -4.96
C ILE A 33 -5.19 -5.03 -5.63
N GLU A 34 -6.49 -5.33 -5.57
CA GLU A 34 -7.54 -4.41 -6.05
C GLU A 34 -7.52 -3.10 -5.27
N SER A 35 -7.39 -3.19 -3.93
CA SER A 35 -7.28 -2.02 -3.03
C SER A 35 -6.04 -1.17 -3.32
N ILE A 36 -4.89 -1.79 -3.66
CA ILE A 36 -3.69 -1.07 -4.12
C ILE A 36 -3.98 -0.29 -5.42
N GLY A 37 -4.70 -0.91 -6.35
CA GLY A 37 -5.13 -0.24 -7.59
C GLY A 37 -6.03 0.96 -7.31
N ASP A 38 -6.95 0.85 -6.34
CA ASP A 38 -7.81 1.94 -5.90
C ASP A 38 -7.03 3.10 -5.27
N CYS A 39 -5.96 2.82 -4.49
CA CYS A 39 -5.06 3.86 -3.99
C CYS A 39 -4.36 4.61 -5.13
N CYS A 40 -3.85 3.91 -6.14
CA CYS A 40 -3.25 4.54 -7.32
C CYS A 40 -4.26 5.45 -8.06
N TYR A 41 -5.50 4.99 -8.20
CA TYR A 41 -6.56 5.80 -8.79
C TYR A 41 -6.88 7.04 -7.95
N ASN A 42 -6.94 6.92 -6.62
CA ASN A 42 -7.18 8.03 -5.71
C ASN A 42 -6.06 9.06 -5.74
N LEU A 43 -4.79 8.62 -5.82
CA LEU A 43 -3.63 9.50 -6.00
C LEU A 43 -3.76 10.31 -7.29
N ALA A 44 -4.08 9.65 -8.40
CA ALA A 44 -4.29 10.33 -9.69
C ALA A 44 -5.44 11.34 -9.62
N ARG A 45 -6.56 10.99 -8.99
CA ARG A 45 -7.70 11.89 -8.76
C ARG A 45 -7.35 13.09 -7.88
N THR A 46 -6.57 12.89 -6.84
CA THR A 46 -6.13 13.97 -5.94
C THR A 46 -5.23 14.94 -6.70
N LEU A 47 -4.31 14.42 -7.52
CA LEU A 47 -3.46 15.25 -8.39
C LEU A 47 -4.28 16.04 -9.42
N GLN A 48 -5.30 15.41 -10.04
CA GLN A 48 -6.20 16.10 -10.96
C GLN A 48 -6.96 17.23 -10.26
N ARG A 49 -7.56 16.97 -9.10
CA ARG A 49 -8.27 18.01 -8.31
C ARG A 49 -7.35 19.16 -7.91
N LYS A 50 -6.11 18.87 -7.53
CA LYS A 50 -5.08 19.87 -7.25
C LYS A 50 -4.84 20.76 -8.47
N GLN A 51 -4.70 20.19 -9.67
CA GLN A 51 -4.52 20.91 -10.92
C GLN A 51 -5.74 21.78 -11.26
N ASP A 52 -6.94 21.23 -11.17
CA ASP A 52 -8.20 21.93 -11.44
C ASP A 52 -8.42 23.12 -10.48
N SER A 53 -7.91 23.02 -9.27
CA SER A 53 -7.96 24.07 -8.25
C SER A 53 -6.83 25.11 -8.41
N HIS A 54 -5.95 24.99 -9.40
CA HIS A 54 -4.79 25.85 -9.62
C HIS A 54 -3.88 26.00 -8.38
N ILE A 55 -3.73 24.93 -7.60
CA ILE A 55 -2.87 24.88 -6.43
C ILE A 55 -1.48 24.41 -6.85
N ASP A 56 -0.44 25.12 -6.41
CA ASP A 56 0.94 24.74 -6.64
C ASP A 56 1.55 24.10 -5.39
N PHE A 57 2.36 23.06 -5.61
CA PHE A 57 3.23 22.50 -4.60
C PHE A 57 4.61 23.15 -4.69
N ASN A 58 5.18 23.52 -3.56
CA ASN A 58 6.56 23.94 -3.49
C ASN A 58 7.52 22.74 -3.62
N ASP A 59 8.81 23.01 -3.80
CA ASP A 59 9.83 21.97 -3.99
C ASP A 59 9.94 21.01 -2.80
N GLU A 60 9.68 21.48 -1.60
CA GLU A 60 9.68 20.64 -0.39
C GLU A 60 8.55 19.59 -0.44
N ILE A 61 7.32 20.01 -0.76
CA ILE A 61 6.17 19.10 -0.89
C ILE A 61 6.44 18.07 -1.99
N VAL A 62 6.92 18.52 -3.15
CA VAL A 62 7.25 17.62 -4.28
C VAL A 62 8.30 16.60 -3.86
N SER A 63 9.39 17.04 -3.23
CA SER A 63 10.45 16.15 -2.76
C SER A 63 9.96 15.11 -1.74
N ASN A 64 9.08 15.51 -0.84
CA ASN A 64 8.51 14.62 0.16
C ASN A 64 7.55 13.57 -0.46
N ILE A 65 6.75 13.96 -1.46
CA ILE A 65 5.89 13.03 -2.21
C ILE A 65 6.75 12.03 -2.98
N ASP A 66 7.81 12.49 -3.66
CA ASP A 66 8.71 11.62 -4.39
C ASP A 66 9.42 10.62 -3.48
N ALA A 67 9.84 11.06 -2.28
CA ALA A 67 10.42 10.17 -1.28
C ALA A 67 9.42 9.10 -0.80
N MET A 68 8.15 9.47 -0.58
CA MET A 68 7.11 8.53 -0.21
C MET A 68 6.83 7.54 -1.35
N PHE A 69 6.70 8.00 -2.59
CA PHE A 69 6.52 7.13 -3.77
C PHE A 69 7.66 6.13 -3.95
N LYS A 70 8.89 6.52 -3.59
CA LYS A 70 10.02 5.61 -3.61
C LYS A 70 9.87 4.49 -2.58
N LEU A 71 9.45 4.81 -1.36
CA LEU A 71 9.17 3.81 -0.33
C LEU A 71 8.07 2.84 -0.76
N ASP A 72 6.96 3.34 -1.33
CA ASP A 72 5.87 2.53 -1.86
C ASP A 72 6.34 1.62 -3.00
N SER A 73 7.15 2.15 -3.92
CA SER A 73 7.71 1.37 -5.04
C SER A 73 8.63 0.23 -4.55
N GLU A 74 9.42 0.47 -3.52
CA GLU A 74 10.26 -0.55 -2.89
C GLU A 74 9.39 -1.62 -2.19
N ALA A 75 8.34 -1.20 -1.47
CA ALA A 75 7.39 -2.11 -0.82
C ALA A 75 6.66 -3.00 -1.84
N LEU A 76 6.15 -2.41 -2.93
CA LEU A 76 5.52 -3.14 -4.03
C LEU A 76 6.48 -4.12 -4.70
N SER A 77 7.73 -3.72 -4.93
CA SER A 77 8.74 -4.58 -5.55
C SER A 77 9.04 -5.80 -4.68
N ASN A 78 9.16 -5.61 -3.37
CA ASN A 78 9.35 -6.69 -2.40
C ASN A 78 8.13 -7.64 -2.40
N MET A 79 6.91 -7.11 -2.38
CA MET A 79 5.67 -7.89 -2.44
C MET A 79 5.62 -8.76 -3.72
N VAL A 80 5.94 -8.18 -4.88
CA VAL A 80 5.95 -8.91 -6.16
C VAL A 80 7.00 -10.03 -6.14
N ALA A 81 8.17 -9.79 -5.56
CA ALA A 81 9.19 -10.81 -5.40
C ALA A 81 8.70 -11.98 -4.53
N LEU A 82 8.06 -11.68 -3.39
CA LEU A 82 7.46 -12.68 -2.50
C LEU A 82 6.35 -13.48 -3.19
N LEU A 83 5.46 -12.82 -3.96
CA LEU A 83 4.40 -13.49 -4.74
C LEU A 83 4.96 -14.43 -5.81
N SER A 84 6.13 -14.11 -6.34
CA SER A 84 6.78 -14.89 -7.39
C SER A 84 7.65 -16.03 -6.84
N SER A 85 7.90 -16.06 -5.54
CA SER A 85 8.70 -17.10 -4.88
C SER A 85 7.82 -18.28 -4.47
N ASN A 86 8.30 -19.50 -4.73
CA ASN A 86 7.63 -20.72 -4.24
C ASN A 86 7.84 -20.92 -2.72
N GLU A 87 8.98 -20.46 -2.20
CA GLU A 87 9.37 -20.61 -0.79
C GLU A 87 10.01 -19.30 -0.30
N PRO A 88 9.20 -18.24 -0.03
CA PRO A 88 9.71 -16.98 0.49
C PRO A 88 10.41 -17.18 1.85
N LEU A 89 11.59 -16.59 2.01
CA LEU A 89 12.33 -16.67 3.26
C LEU A 89 11.74 -15.71 4.30
N MET A 90 11.78 -16.09 5.57
CA MET A 90 11.33 -15.23 6.67
C MET A 90 12.09 -13.88 6.69
N SER A 91 13.36 -13.86 6.30
CA SER A 91 14.14 -12.62 6.17
C SER A 91 13.59 -11.67 5.10
N GLU A 92 13.05 -12.18 3.99
CA GLU A 92 12.42 -11.38 2.93
C GLU A 92 11.08 -10.81 3.40
N ILE A 93 10.30 -11.60 4.14
CA ILE A 93 9.06 -11.15 4.78
C ILE A 93 9.36 -10.02 5.78
N MET A 94 10.42 -10.14 6.59
CA MET A 94 10.83 -9.10 7.54
C MET A 94 11.24 -7.79 6.85
N ILE A 95 11.80 -7.83 5.64
CA ILE A 95 12.08 -6.62 4.85
C ILE A 95 10.79 -5.85 4.56
N SER A 96 9.71 -6.55 4.21
CA SER A 96 8.40 -5.91 3.95
C SER A 96 7.81 -5.25 5.20
N TYR A 97 7.87 -5.90 6.38
CA TYR A 97 7.45 -5.27 7.64
C TYR A 97 8.27 -4.03 7.99
N ASN A 98 9.60 -4.08 7.78
CA ASN A 98 10.45 -2.92 8.03
C ASN A 98 10.08 -1.76 7.09
N LYS A 99 9.77 -2.06 5.83
CA LYS A 99 9.38 -1.06 4.84
C LYS A 99 8.05 -0.39 5.20
N GLU A 100 7.06 -1.15 5.66
CA GLU A 100 5.81 -0.61 6.16
C GLU A 100 6.03 0.32 7.38
N CYS A 101 6.88 -0.09 8.33
CA CYS A 101 7.27 0.78 9.44
C CYS A 101 7.95 2.07 8.97
N GLU A 102 8.79 2.03 7.93
CA GLU A 102 9.41 3.24 7.34
C GLU A 102 8.35 4.17 6.75
N ILE A 103 7.39 3.64 5.98
CA ILE A 103 6.27 4.39 5.39
C ILE A 103 5.45 5.08 6.49
N ASN A 104 5.05 4.35 7.53
CA ASN A 104 4.27 4.86 8.64
C ASN A 104 5.01 5.95 9.42
N ASN A 105 6.30 5.74 9.71
CA ASN A 105 7.12 6.73 10.40
C ASN A 105 7.29 8.00 9.57
N TYR A 106 7.53 7.85 8.27
CA TYR A 106 7.68 8.99 7.37
C TYR A 106 6.38 9.77 7.25
N ARG A 107 5.24 9.10 7.05
CA ARG A 107 3.91 9.75 7.08
C ARG A 107 3.68 10.55 8.36
N ASN A 108 4.00 10.00 9.53
CA ASN A 108 3.83 10.69 10.80
C ASN A 108 4.72 11.93 10.90
N GLN A 109 5.97 11.85 10.44
CA GLN A 109 6.88 12.98 10.38
C GLN A 109 6.35 14.09 9.46
N LEU A 110 5.92 13.73 8.26
CA LEU A 110 5.38 14.67 7.28
C LEU A 110 4.10 15.34 7.78
N ARG A 111 3.24 14.60 8.47
CA ARG A 111 2.01 15.14 9.07
C ARG A 111 2.32 16.20 10.13
N GLY A 112 3.30 15.96 10.98
CA GLY A 112 3.74 16.96 11.98
C GLY A 112 4.30 18.22 11.30
N ALA A 113 5.22 18.05 10.35
CA ALA A 113 5.81 19.14 9.60
C ALA A 113 4.77 19.95 8.81
N ASN A 114 3.74 19.29 8.22
CA ASN A 114 2.68 19.97 7.47
C ASN A 114 1.90 20.97 8.36
N VAL A 115 1.57 20.58 9.60
CA VAL A 115 0.89 21.47 10.55
C VAL A 115 1.74 22.71 10.88
N GLU A 116 3.04 22.51 11.12
CA GLU A 116 3.98 23.59 11.40
C GLU A 116 4.14 24.52 10.20
N ASN A 117 4.30 23.96 9.01
CA ASN A 117 4.50 24.73 7.78
C ASN A 117 3.27 25.56 7.41
N ILE A 118 2.06 25.05 7.61
CA ILE A 118 0.81 25.83 7.43
C ILE A 118 0.75 26.97 8.45
N ASN A 119 1.02 26.71 9.73
CA ASN A 119 1.00 27.72 10.78
C ASN A 119 2.02 28.84 10.53
N ASN A 120 3.19 28.49 10.00
CA ASN A 120 4.27 29.41 9.66
C ASN A 120 4.09 30.06 8.28
N LYS A 121 3.01 29.74 7.55
CA LYS A 121 2.71 30.26 6.21
C LYS A 121 3.80 29.95 5.17
N HIS A 122 4.47 28.81 5.29
CA HIS A 122 5.43 28.34 4.27
C HIS A 122 4.72 27.92 2.98
N TYR A 123 3.47 27.51 3.07
CA TYR A 123 2.56 27.28 1.95
C TYR A 123 1.10 27.43 2.40
N GLU A 124 0.18 27.48 1.44
CA GLU A 124 -1.23 27.67 1.69
C GLU A 124 -1.87 26.43 2.31
N TYR A 125 -2.92 26.65 3.11
CA TYR A 125 -3.69 25.56 3.75
C TYR A 125 -4.19 24.51 2.75
N GLN A 126 -4.65 24.94 1.56
CA GLN A 126 -5.13 24.03 0.53
C GLN A 126 -4.02 23.15 -0.04
N SER A 127 -2.80 23.68 -0.22
CA SER A 127 -1.63 22.87 -0.60
C SER A 127 -1.36 21.77 0.41
N GLY A 128 -1.42 22.11 1.71
CA GLY A 128 -1.25 21.16 2.80
C GLY A 128 -2.32 20.06 2.83
N ILE A 129 -3.58 20.36 2.45
CA ILE A 129 -4.65 19.35 2.35
C ILE A 129 -4.33 18.34 1.23
N TYR A 130 -4.13 18.82 -0.01
CA TYR A 130 -3.84 17.90 -1.13
C TYR A 130 -2.57 17.09 -0.90
N TYR A 131 -1.55 17.72 -0.31
CA TYR A 131 -0.32 17.04 0.09
C TYR A 131 -0.60 15.88 1.05
N MET A 132 -1.34 16.14 2.14
CA MET A 132 -1.63 15.10 3.14
C MET A 132 -2.60 14.04 2.64
N ASP A 133 -3.52 14.37 1.73
CA ASP A 133 -4.36 13.39 1.05
C ASP A 133 -3.50 12.39 0.26
N MET A 134 -2.49 12.88 -0.49
CA MET A 134 -1.57 12.01 -1.23
C MET A 134 -0.72 11.14 -0.30
N ILE A 135 -0.12 11.73 0.74
CA ILE A 135 0.69 10.99 1.71
C ILE A 135 -0.14 9.91 2.43
N SER A 136 -1.41 10.20 2.74
CA SER A 136 -2.30 9.23 3.38
C SER A 136 -2.70 8.06 2.45
N GLU A 137 -2.86 8.32 1.15
CA GLU A 137 -3.11 7.23 0.19
C GLU A 137 -1.87 6.35 0.00
N CYS A 138 -0.66 6.92 0.04
CA CYS A 138 0.58 6.15 0.02
C CYS A 138 0.70 5.22 1.24
N GLU A 139 0.42 5.73 2.44
CA GLU A 139 0.44 4.91 3.65
C GLU A 139 -0.59 3.77 3.59
N ARG A 140 -1.81 4.04 3.11
CA ARG A 140 -2.81 3.00 2.89
C ARG A 140 -2.37 1.95 1.88
N LEU A 141 -1.66 2.35 0.83
CA LEU A 141 -1.06 1.42 -0.13
C LEU A 141 -0.06 0.51 0.58
N GLY A 142 0.79 1.04 1.45
CA GLY A 142 1.71 0.27 2.29
C GLY A 142 0.99 -0.75 3.17
N ASP A 143 -0.14 -0.37 3.79
CA ASP A 143 -0.98 -1.28 4.59
C ASP A 143 -1.53 -2.45 3.75
N TYR A 144 -2.01 -2.19 2.53
CA TYR A 144 -2.48 -3.25 1.64
C TYR A 144 -1.35 -4.16 1.16
N VAL A 145 -0.17 -3.61 0.92
CA VAL A 145 1.03 -4.41 0.61
C VAL A 145 1.35 -5.38 1.73
N ILE A 146 1.32 -4.94 2.99
CA ILE A 146 1.61 -5.82 4.13
C ILE A 146 0.52 -6.90 4.33
N ASN A 147 -0.74 -6.58 4.05
CA ASN A 147 -1.82 -7.57 4.09
C ASN A 147 -1.60 -8.69 3.06
N VAL A 148 -1.09 -8.37 1.86
CA VAL A 148 -0.68 -9.38 0.87
C VAL A 148 0.47 -10.25 1.42
N VAL A 149 1.48 -9.64 2.02
CA VAL A 149 2.62 -10.35 2.62
C VAL A 149 2.17 -11.28 3.75
N ASP A 150 1.25 -10.85 4.59
CA ASP A 150 0.65 -11.68 5.65
C ASP A 150 -0.13 -12.86 5.09
N ALA A 151 -0.87 -12.67 4.00
CA ALA A 151 -1.57 -13.74 3.32
C ALA A 151 -0.60 -14.79 2.72
N ILE A 152 0.53 -14.35 2.16
CA ILE A 152 1.61 -15.23 1.67
C ILE A 152 2.21 -16.04 2.84
N LYS A 153 2.55 -15.36 3.94
CA LYS A 153 3.11 -16.00 5.14
C LYS A 153 2.17 -17.08 5.71
N GLN A 154 0.87 -16.83 5.71
CA GLN A 154 -0.12 -17.81 6.19
C GLN A 154 -0.14 -19.11 5.35
N GLN A 155 0.20 -19.05 4.07
CA GLN A 155 0.31 -20.22 3.22
C GLN A 155 1.51 -21.10 3.59
N GLN A 156 2.59 -20.51 4.14
CA GLN A 156 3.84 -21.22 4.45
C GLN A 156 3.82 -21.96 5.81
N VAL A 157 3.15 -21.43 6.82
CA VAL A 157 3.19 -21.94 8.22
C VAL A 157 2.73 -23.41 8.36
N LYS A 158 2.27 -24.04 7.25
CA LYS A 158 1.71 -25.40 7.27
C LYS A 158 2.52 -26.45 6.53
N HIS A 159 3.66 -26.08 5.96
CA HIS A 159 4.59 -27.05 5.36
C HIS A 159 5.77 -27.39 6.28
N ALA A 160 5.81 -26.86 7.50
CA ALA A 160 6.75 -27.19 8.57
C ALA A 160 6.07 -28.02 9.65
#